data_0f7a95461e117424a9175403adbfbb3a
#
_entry.id   0f7a95461e117424a9175403adbfbb3a
#
_cell.length_a   1.000
_cell.length_b   1.000
_cell.length_c   1.000
_cell.angle_alpha   90.00
_cell.angle_beta   90.00
_cell.angle_gamma   90.00
#
_symmetry.space_group_name_H-M   'P 1'
#
loop_
_entity.id
_entity.type
_entity.pdbx_description
1 polymer ?
#
loop_
_entity_poly.entity_id
_entity_poly.type
_entity_poly.pdbx_seq_one_letter_code
_entity_poly.pdbx_strand_id
1 'polypeptide(L)'
;MAAAAGAGDEERDMKQLQSEMSEPGSPPGRSAGDRVNRRLKYLSLAVLVVQNASLILSIRYARTLPGDRFFSTTAVVMAEVLKGITCLLLMLAQKRGNVKELAVFLYDAVIIQYMDTLKLAVPSLIYTLQNNLQYVAISNLPAATFQVTYQLKILTTALFSVLLLRKSLSRLQWGSLVILFIGVAIVQSEQSGGKESVAASGQNYIAGLIAVGVSCLSSGFAGVYFERILKGSSGSVWLRNIQLGIFGTALGLLAMWQQDGAAMAERGFFYGYTPLVWCVIFNQAFGGLLVAVVVKYADNILKGFATSLSIVVSTAASVHLFGFHVDLPFALGAGLVIGAVYLYSLPRTPDPPLSNISQTPPHKEPFLPKIVSKQKGS
;
A
#
# COMPACT_ATOMS: atom_id res chain seq x y z
N MET A 1 -23.16 -53.59 -34.60
CA MET A 1 -24.16 -52.57 -34.20
C MET A 1 -24.45 -52.69 -32.70
N ALA A 2 -23.47 -52.53 -31.82
CA ALA A 2 -23.71 -52.58 -30.36
C ALA A 2 -22.76 -51.67 -29.54
N ALA A 3 -22.12 -50.70 -30.19
CA ALA A 3 -21.14 -49.79 -29.51
C ALA A 3 -21.62 -48.31 -29.47
N ALA A 4 -22.81 -47.99 -29.93
CA ALA A 4 -23.33 -46.62 -29.98
C ALA A 4 -24.45 -46.34 -28.96
N ALA A 5 -24.90 -47.32 -28.18
CA ALA A 5 -25.98 -47.14 -27.18
C ALA A 5 -25.48 -46.79 -25.77
N GLY A 6 -24.19 -47.04 -25.43
CA GLY A 6 -23.67 -46.79 -24.08
C GLY A 6 -23.22 -45.36 -23.78
N ALA A 7 -22.87 -44.55 -24.79
CA ALA A 7 -22.40 -43.20 -24.62
C ALA A 7 -23.52 -42.15 -24.37
N GLY A 8 -24.75 -42.47 -24.71
CA GLY A 8 -25.90 -41.59 -24.52
C GLY A 8 -26.47 -41.60 -23.10
N ASP A 9 -26.32 -42.71 -22.40
CA ASP A 9 -26.85 -42.86 -21.05
C ASP A 9 -25.90 -42.29 -19.99
N GLU A 10 -24.58 -42.42 -20.16
CA GLU A 10 -23.61 -41.77 -19.27
C GLU A 10 -23.64 -40.22 -19.34
N GLU A 11 -23.93 -39.66 -20.52
CA GLU A 11 -24.07 -38.20 -20.68
C GLU A 11 -25.39 -37.67 -20.10
N ARG A 12 -26.45 -38.50 -20.09
CA ARG A 12 -27.71 -38.17 -19.41
C ARG A 12 -27.59 -38.26 -17.91
N ASP A 13 -26.94 -39.28 -17.39
CA ASP A 13 -26.72 -39.44 -15.94
C ASP A 13 -25.78 -38.34 -15.38
N MET A 14 -24.76 -37.93 -16.14
CA MET A 14 -23.92 -36.75 -15.73
C MET A 14 -24.72 -35.45 -15.77
N LYS A 15 -25.61 -35.22 -16.72
CA LYS A 15 -26.47 -34.02 -16.74
C LYS A 15 -27.53 -34.04 -15.65
N GLN A 16 -28.04 -35.20 -15.26
CA GLN A 16 -28.96 -35.35 -14.15
C GLN A 16 -28.28 -35.16 -12.82
N LEU A 17 -27.07 -35.69 -12.60
CA LEU A 17 -26.24 -35.42 -11.43
C LEU A 17 -25.80 -33.93 -11.29
N GLN A 18 -25.60 -33.26 -12.41
CA GLN A 18 -25.33 -31.79 -12.40
C GLN A 18 -26.60 -30.97 -12.11
N SER A 19 -27.80 -31.44 -12.47
CA SER A 19 -29.06 -30.75 -12.17
C SER A 19 -29.54 -30.99 -10.74
N GLU A 20 -29.23 -32.11 -10.12
CA GLU A 20 -29.56 -32.41 -8.72
C GLU A 20 -28.57 -31.72 -7.73
N MET A 21 -27.36 -31.33 -8.17
CA MET A 21 -26.43 -30.51 -7.36
C MET A 21 -26.73 -29.00 -7.41
N SER A 22 -27.73 -28.56 -8.14
CA SER A 22 -28.19 -27.16 -8.18
C SER A 22 -29.49 -27.00 -7.37
N GLU A 23 -29.41 -27.08 -6.06
CA GLU A 23 -30.47 -26.58 -5.20
C GLU A 23 -30.61 -25.06 -5.35
N PRO A 24 -31.79 -24.54 -5.70
CA PRO A 24 -32.04 -23.10 -5.75
C PRO A 24 -32.29 -22.58 -4.34
N GLY A 25 -31.24 -22.14 -3.66
CA GLY A 25 -31.42 -21.55 -2.31
C GLY A 25 -30.15 -21.21 -1.52
N SER A 26 -28.99 -21.70 -1.91
CA SER A 26 -27.74 -21.30 -1.24
C SER A 26 -27.13 -20.11 -1.97
N PRO A 27 -26.71 -19.02 -1.26
CA PRO A 27 -25.95 -17.95 -1.88
C PRO A 27 -24.68 -18.56 -2.47
N PRO A 28 -24.18 -18.10 -3.65
CA PRO A 28 -23.08 -18.71 -4.36
C PRO A 28 -21.90 -18.87 -3.41
N GLY A 29 -21.55 -20.11 -3.09
CA GLY A 29 -20.52 -20.48 -2.13
C GLY A 29 -19.21 -19.86 -2.56
N ARG A 30 -18.73 -18.85 -1.79
CA ARG A 30 -17.42 -18.22 -2.01
C ARG A 30 -16.38 -19.32 -2.10
N SER A 31 -15.63 -19.34 -3.20
CA SER A 31 -14.61 -20.36 -3.44
C SER A 31 -13.63 -20.43 -2.25
N ALA A 32 -13.04 -21.59 -1.99
CA ALA A 32 -12.07 -21.73 -0.90
C ALA A 32 -10.92 -20.72 -1.06
N GLY A 33 -10.54 -20.37 -2.30
CA GLY A 33 -9.55 -19.34 -2.61
C GLY A 33 -9.95 -17.95 -2.14
N ASP A 34 -11.23 -17.54 -2.29
CA ASP A 34 -11.70 -16.23 -1.83
C ASP A 34 -11.69 -16.11 -0.30
N ARG A 35 -11.97 -17.20 0.39
CA ARG A 35 -11.88 -17.26 1.85
C ARG A 35 -10.44 -17.12 2.34
N VAL A 36 -9.49 -17.80 1.69
CA VAL A 36 -8.06 -17.72 1.99
C VAL A 36 -7.54 -16.30 1.72
N ASN A 37 -7.82 -15.72 0.57
CA ASN A 37 -7.41 -14.36 0.22
C ASN A 37 -7.95 -13.32 1.21
N ARG A 38 -9.20 -13.47 1.66
CA ARG A 38 -9.80 -12.59 2.66
C ARG A 38 -9.13 -12.73 4.03
N ARG A 39 -8.81 -13.95 4.45
CA ARG A 39 -8.06 -14.18 5.70
C ARG A 39 -6.67 -13.56 5.64
N LEU A 40 -5.94 -13.77 4.53
CA LEU A 40 -4.62 -13.18 4.31
C LEU A 40 -4.67 -11.65 4.32
N LYS A 41 -5.70 -11.06 3.71
CA LYS A 41 -5.92 -9.60 3.73
C LYS A 41 -6.02 -9.06 5.16
N TYR A 42 -6.92 -9.57 6.00
CA TYR A 42 -7.13 -9.03 7.34
C TYR A 42 -5.97 -9.38 8.29
N LEU A 43 -5.43 -10.59 8.19
CA LEU A 43 -4.27 -11.00 8.96
C LEU A 43 -3.05 -10.14 8.66
N SER A 44 -2.74 -9.91 7.38
CA SER A 44 -1.60 -9.09 6.99
C SER A 44 -1.76 -7.62 7.43
N LEU A 45 -2.98 -7.07 7.40
CA LEU A 45 -3.26 -5.73 7.92
C LEU A 45 -3.07 -5.66 9.45
N ALA A 46 -3.57 -6.64 10.21
CA ALA A 46 -3.40 -6.69 11.65
C ALA A 46 -1.91 -6.80 12.04
N VAL A 47 -1.18 -7.70 11.38
CA VAL A 47 0.27 -7.84 11.58
C VAL A 47 1.01 -6.55 11.22
N LEU A 48 0.58 -5.84 10.17
CA LEU A 48 1.16 -4.55 9.78
C LEU A 48 0.97 -3.47 10.87
N VAL A 49 -0.21 -3.43 11.50
CA VAL A 49 -0.46 -2.50 12.63
C VAL A 49 0.51 -2.76 13.77
N VAL A 50 0.63 -4.02 14.20
CA VAL A 50 1.52 -4.40 15.30
C VAL A 50 2.99 -4.15 14.95
N GLN A 51 3.41 -4.53 13.75
CA GLN A 51 4.77 -4.35 13.28
C GLN A 51 5.15 -2.86 13.19
N ASN A 52 4.30 -1.99 12.62
CA ASN A 52 4.56 -0.56 12.55
C ASN A 52 4.60 0.08 13.96
N ALA A 53 3.68 -0.28 14.85
CA ALA A 53 3.70 0.21 16.22
C ALA A 53 4.98 -0.22 16.96
N SER A 54 5.37 -1.49 16.83
CA SER A 54 6.62 -2.03 17.38
C SER A 54 7.85 -1.30 16.83
N LEU A 55 7.87 -1.01 15.52
CA LEU A 55 8.98 -0.29 14.89
C LEU A 55 9.12 1.13 15.45
N ILE A 56 8.00 1.87 15.55
CA ILE A 56 7.99 3.23 16.12
C ILE A 56 8.53 3.22 17.55
N LEU A 57 8.03 2.31 18.39
CA LEU A 57 8.45 2.20 19.78
C LEU A 57 9.91 1.78 19.91
N SER A 58 10.37 0.81 19.12
CA SER A 58 11.76 0.35 19.13
C SER A 58 12.74 1.43 18.69
N ILE A 59 12.42 2.20 17.65
CA ILE A 59 13.26 3.33 17.21
C ILE A 59 13.29 4.40 18.30
N ARG A 60 12.16 4.74 18.90
CA ARG A 60 12.11 5.72 19.99
C ARG A 60 12.95 5.25 21.19
N TYR A 61 12.79 4.00 21.59
CA TYR A 61 13.55 3.42 22.69
C TYR A 61 15.05 3.41 22.41
N ALA A 62 15.48 2.99 21.21
CA ALA A 62 16.88 2.99 20.78
C ALA A 62 17.50 4.40 20.80
N ARG A 63 16.72 5.46 20.58
CA ARG A 63 17.17 6.85 20.60
C ARG A 63 17.15 7.50 21.98
N THR A 64 16.47 6.91 22.96
CA THR A 64 16.42 7.39 24.35
C THR A 64 17.50 6.77 25.23
N LEU A 65 18.11 5.67 24.78
CA LEU A 65 19.22 5.06 25.50
C LEU A 65 20.47 5.94 25.46
N PRO A 66 21.23 6.03 26.57
CA PRO A 66 22.52 6.69 26.59
C PRO A 66 23.52 5.89 25.74
N GLY A 67 24.40 6.59 25.02
CA GLY A 67 25.45 5.98 24.20
C GLY A 67 25.56 6.60 22.81
N ASP A 68 26.40 6.00 21.98
CA ASP A 68 26.67 6.44 20.63
C ASP A 68 25.45 6.23 19.72
N ARG A 69 25.09 7.27 18.97
CA ARG A 69 23.98 7.21 18.02
C ARG A 69 24.42 6.55 16.72
N PHE A 70 23.73 5.49 16.32
CA PHE A 70 23.94 4.86 15.02
C PHE A 70 23.48 5.76 13.86
N PHE A 71 24.10 5.60 12.69
CA PHE A 71 23.69 6.26 11.46
C PHE A 71 22.38 5.66 10.94
N SER A 72 21.33 6.46 10.84
CA SER A 72 20.03 5.98 10.32
C SER A 72 20.11 5.55 8.85
N THR A 73 20.97 6.17 8.07
CA THR A 73 21.21 5.84 6.66
C THR A 73 21.79 4.44 6.48
N THR A 74 22.78 4.04 7.32
CA THR A 74 23.35 2.69 7.28
C THR A 74 22.32 1.65 7.70
N ALA A 75 21.47 1.94 8.70
CA ALA A 75 20.41 1.06 9.13
C ALA A 75 19.35 0.83 8.02
N VAL A 76 19.01 1.86 7.25
CA VAL A 76 18.13 1.74 6.07
C VAL A 76 18.75 0.84 5.00
N VAL A 77 20.03 1.06 4.66
CA VAL A 77 20.75 0.20 3.69
C VAL A 77 20.76 -1.26 4.16
N MET A 78 21.07 -1.50 5.44
CA MET A 78 21.07 -2.86 5.99
C MET A 78 19.68 -3.51 5.95
N ALA A 79 18.61 -2.75 6.20
CA ALA A 79 17.26 -3.27 6.09
C ALA A 79 16.91 -3.64 4.63
N GLU A 80 17.33 -2.86 3.64
CA GLU A 80 17.16 -3.20 2.22
C GLU A 80 17.94 -4.48 1.83
N VAL A 81 19.19 -4.60 2.27
CA VAL A 81 20.00 -5.81 2.06
C VAL A 81 19.33 -7.03 2.69
N LEU A 82 18.88 -6.94 3.93
CA LEU A 82 18.17 -8.03 4.61
C LEU A 82 16.86 -8.42 3.90
N LYS A 83 16.09 -7.46 3.39
CA LYS A 83 14.91 -7.73 2.54
C LYS A 83 15.30 -8.52 1.30
N GLY A 84 16.35 -8.09 0.61
CA GLY A 84 16.87 -8.78 -0.57
C GLY A 84 17.27 -10.24 -0.26
N ILE A 85 18.06 -10.43 0.78
CA ILE A 85 18.47 -11.79 1.23
C ILE A 85 17.25 -12.64 1.58
N THR A 86 16.29 -12.09 2.33
CA THR A 86 15.07 -12.82 2.70
C THR A 86 14.26 -13.22 1.47
N CYS A 87 14.10 -12.32 0.49
CA CYS A 87 13.41 -12.63 -0.75
C CYS A 87 14.14 -13.73 -1.55
N LEU A 88 15.46 -13.69 -1.61
CA LEU A 88 16.26 -14.73 -2.28
C LEU A 88 16.09 -16.08 -1.60
N LEU A 89 16.13 -16.14 -0.27
CA LEU A 89 15.93 -17.36 0.49
C LEU A 89 14.52 -17.93 0.30
N LEU A 90 13.49 -17.08 0.32
CA LEU A 90 12.12 -17.50 0.08
C LEU A 90 11.93 -18.05 -1.34
N MET A 91 12.54 -17.41 -2.33
CA MET A 91 12.50 -17.90 -3.72
C MET A 91 13.29 -19.18 -3.89
N LEU A 92 14.44 -19.32 -3.22
CA LEU A 92 15.21 -20.56 -3.20
C LEU A 92 14.41 -21.73 -2.59
N ALA A 93 13.69 -21.46 -1.49
CA ALA A 93 12.80 -22.45 -0.89
C ALA A 93 11.66 -22.85 -1.85
N GLN A 94 11.06 -21.88 -2.58
CA GLN A 94 10.04 -22.15 -3.60
C GLN A 94 10.58 -23.03 -4.75
N LYS A 95 11.88 -22.87 -5.10
CA LYS A 95 12.59 -23.66 -6.10
C LYS A 95 13.22 -24.95 -5.52
N ARG A 96 12.75 -25.39 -4.34
CA ARG A 96 13.21 -26.60 -3.64
C ARG A 96 14.74 -26.66 -3.44
N GLY A 97 15.38 -25.50 -3.23
CA GLY A 97 16.83 -25.40 -3.01
C GLY A 97 17.69 -25.44 -4.29
N ASN A 98 17.10 -25.40 -5.47
CA ASN A 98 17.83 -25.41 -6.73
C ASN A 98 18.42 -24.03 -7.05
N VAL A 99 19.68 -23.81 -6.65
CA VAL A 99 20.39 -22.53 -6.85
C VAL A 99 20.56 -22.20 -8.34
N LYS A 100 20.83 -23.21 -9.19
CA LYS A 100 21.00 -22.98 -10.64
C LYS A 100 19.71 -22.49 -11.28
N GLU A 101 18.59 -23.12 -10.95
CA GLU A 101 17.27 -22.71 -11.47
C GLU A 101 16.89 -21.31 -10.97
N LEU A 102 17.20 -20.99 -9.71
CA LEU A 102 16.99 -19.65 -9.18
C LEU A 102 17.84 -18.61 -9.91
N ALA A 103 19.13 -18.88 -10.13
CA ALA A 103 20.05 -17.97 -10.81
C ALA A 103 19.61 -17.69 -12.26
N VAL A 104 19.24 -18.74 -13.00
CA VAL A 104 18.71 -18.61 -14.38
C VAL A 104 17.41 -17.79 -14.38
N PHE A 105 16.50 -18.11 -13.46
CA PHE A 105 15.23 -17.37 -13.34
C PHE A 105 15.44 -15.89 -13.01
N LEU A 106 16.36 -15.57 -12.09
CA LEU A 106 16.68 -14.18 -11.74
C LEU A 106 17.36 -13.45 -12.89
N TYR A 107 18.28 -14.11 -13.59
CA TYR A 107 18.92 -13.54 -14.77
C TYR A 107 17.89 -13.20 -15.85
N ASP A 108 16.99 -14.12 -16.15
CA ASP A 108 15.90 -13.88 -17.12
C ASP A 108 14.99 -12.73 -16.65
N ALA A 109 14.50 -12.78 -15.42
CA ALA A 109 13.51 -11.81 -14.90
C ALA A 109 14.08 -10.40 -14.64
N VAL A 110 15.37 -10.28 -14.30
CA VAL A 110 15.98 -8.99 -13.96
C VAL A 110 16.73 -8.39 -15.15
N ILE A 111 17.49 -9.23 -15.90
CA ILE A 111 18.38 -8.75 -16.95
C ILE A 111 17.73 -8.86 -18.33
N ILE A 112 17.17 -10.03 -18.70
CA ILE A 112 16.55 -10.20 -20.02
C ILE A 112 15.24 -9.38 -20.07
N GLN A 113 14.40 -9.49 -19.05
CA GLN A 113 13.15 -8.72 -18.94
C GLN A 113 13.39 -7.36 -18.24
N TYR A 114 14.49 -6.65 -18.59
CA TYR A 114 14.91 -5.42 -17.92
C TYR A 114 13.85 -4.32 -17.89
N MET A 115 12.93 -4.30 -18.86
CA MET A 115 11.84 -3.31 -18.90
C MET A 115 10.90 -3.45 -17.69
N ASP A 116 10.66 -4.67 -17.22
CA ASP A 116 9.86 -4.90 -16.02
C ASP A 116 10.61 -4.45 -14.76
N THR A 117 11.93 -4.63 -14.74
CA THR A 117 12.80 -4.12 -13.68
C THR A 117 12.83 -2.59 -13.68
N LEU A 118 12.97 -1.95 -14.85
CA LEU A 118 12.95 -0.49 -14.97
C LEU A 118 11.64 0.16 -14.54
N LYS A 119 10.49 -0.52 -14.72
CA LYS A 119 9.21 -0.02 -14.18
C LYS A 119 9.26 0.18 -12.66
N LEU A 120 10.07 -0.60 -11.95
CA LEU A 120 10.25 -0.48 -10.50
C LEU A 120 11.28 0.58 -10.09
N ALA A 121 12.09 1.06 -11.03
CA ALA A 121 12.92 2.25 -10.80
C ALA A 121 12.05 3.50 -10.55
N VAL A 122 10.89 3.61 -11.23
CA VAL A 122 9.99 4.76 -11.10
C VAL A 122 9.56 5.01 -9.64
N PRO A 123 8.93 4.05 -8.93
CA PRO A 123 8.55 4.28 -7.54
C PRO A 123 9.77 4.48 -6.64
N SER A 124 10.91 3.82 -6.88
CA SER A 124 12.13 4.01 -6.10
C SER A 124 12.69 5.43 -6.20
N LEU A 125 12.78 5.96 -7.42
CA LEU A 125 13.22 7.35 -7.66
C LEU A 125 12.27 8.37 -7.01
N ILE A 126 10.96 8.14 -7.15
CA ILE A 126 9.94 9.02 -6.56
C ILE A 126 10.02 9.00 -5.04
N TYR A 127 10.24 7.84 -4.40
CA TYR A 127 10.46 7.77 -2.94
C TYR A 127 11.72 8.51 -2.51
N THR A 128 12.79 8.46 -3.30
CA THR A 128 14.02 9.23 -3.00
C THR A 128 13.76 10.73 -3.11
N LEU A 129 13.08 11.17 -4.18
CA LEU A 129 12.67 12.56 -4.33
C LEU A 129 11.76 13.01 -3.17
N GLN A 130 10.78 12.19 -2.82
CA GLN A 130 9.88 12.44 -1.69
C GLN A 130 10.64 12.63 -0.38
N ASN A 131 11.63 11.77 -0.10
CA ASN A 131 12.44 11.88 1.11
C ASN A 131 13.22 13.21 1.17
N ASN A 132 13.82 13.64 0.05
CA ASN A 132 14.51 14.92 -0.03
C ASN A 132 13.53 16.10 0.16
N LEU A 133 12.35 16.06 -0.45
CA LEU A 133 11.32 17.08 -0.26
C LEU A 133 10.83 17.16 1.20
N GLN A 134 10.77 16.03 1.90
CA GLN A 134 10.44 16.03 3.32
C GLN A 134 11.50 16.75 4.16
N TYR A 135 12.79 16.62 3.84
CA TYR A 135 13.83 17.41 4.51
C TYR A 135 13.63 18.91 4.31
N VAL A 136 13.33 19.34 3.07
CA VAL A 136 13.02 20.74 2.79
C VAL A 136 11.79 21.19 3.58
N ALA A 137 10.74 20.36 3.63
CA ALA A 137 9.53 20.69 4.37
C ALA A 137 9.78 20.81 5.88
N ILE A 138 10.48 19.83 6.48
CA ILE A 138 10.79 19.82 7.92
C ILE A 138 11.70 21.00 8.32
N SER A 139 12.60 21.40 7.43
CA SER A 139 13.51 22.54 7.69
C SER A 139 12.79 23.89 7.63
N ASN A 140 11.65 23.99 6.94
CA ASN A 140 10.95 25.25 6.68
C ASN A 140 9.58 25.36 7.34
N LEU A 141 9.08 24.27 7.95
CA LEU A 141 7.78 24.24 8.62
C LEU A 141 7.93 23.85 10.10
N PRO A 142 7.09 24.41 10.99
CA PRO A 142 6.93 23.87 12.33
C PRO A 142 6.55 22.39 12.28
N ALA A 143 7.05 21.59 13.23
CA ALA A 143 6.85 20.15 13.25
C ALA A 143 5.38 19.73 13.19
N ALA A 144 4.52 20.43 13.95
CA ALA A 144 3.06 20.19 13.92
C ALA A 144 2.47 20.42 12.53
N THR A 145 2.79 21.57 11.91
CA THR A 145 2.31 21.90 10.57
C THR A 145 2.75 20.87 9.53
N PHE A 146 4.03 20.45 9.56
CA PHE A 146 4.51 19.39 8.67
C PHE A 146 3.75 18.09 8.86
N GLN A 147 3.60 17.62 10.10
CA GLN A 147 2.95 16.34 10.39
C GLN A 147 1.49 16.32 9.97
N VAL A 148 0.73 17.39 10.26
CA VAL A 148 -0.66 17.53 9.87
C VAL A 148 -0.80 17.57 8.34
N THR A 149 -0.02 18.44 7.67
CA THR A 149 -0.09 18.61 6.22
C THR A 149 0.34 17.35 5.48
N TYR A 150 1.32 16.62 6.00
CA TYR A 150 1.79 15.37 5.40
C TYR A 150 0.73 14.26 5.41
N GLN A 151 -0.31 14.34 6.25
CA GLN A 151 -1.43 13.40 6.22
C GLN A 151 -2.28 13.52 4.94
N LEU A 152 -2.16 14.60 4.18
CA LEU A 152 -2.78 14.72 2.85
C LEU A 152 -2.39 13.56 1.91
N LYS A 153 -1.30 12.86 2.18
CA LYS A 153 -0.94 11.63 1.46
C LYS A 153 -2.03 10.56 1.46
N ILE A 154 -2.90 10.54 2.46
CA ILE A 154 -4.05 9.61 2.54
C ILE A 154 -5.03 9.92 1.40
N LEU A 155 -5.36 11.21 1.23
CA LEU A 155 -6.29 11.66 0.19
C LEU A 155 -5.69 11.54 -1.22
N THR A 156 -4.39 11.88 -1.37
CA THR A 156 -3.70 11.71 -2.66
C THR A 156 -3.59 10.24 -3.07
N THR A 157 -3.37 9.31 -2.12
CA THR A 157 -3.40 7.87 -2.36
C THR A 157 -4.76 7.42 -2.87
N ALA A 158 -5.85 7.90 -2.27
CA ALA A 158 -7.21 7.59 -2.71
C ALA A 158 -7.47 8.14 -4.12
N LEU A 159 -7.07 9.39 -4.38
CA LEU A 159 -7.18 10.02 -5.69
C LEU A 159 -6.46 9.20 -6.77
N PHE A 160 -5.18 8.86 -6.56
CA PHE A 160 -4.42 8.06 -7.52
C PHE A 160 -4.96 6.63 -7.65
N SER A 161 -5.56 6.05 -6.59
CA SER A 161 -6.22 4.74 -6.68
C SER A 161 -7.43 4.79 -7.63
N VAL A 162 -8.19 5.88 -7.61
CA VAL A 162 -9.29 6.10 -8.57
C VAL A 162 -8.73 6.30 -9.98
N LEU A 163 -7.71 7.15 -10.16
CA LEU A 163 -7.17 7.50 -11.47
C LEU A 163 -6.40 6.35 -12.14
N LEU A 164 -5.46 5.70 -11.42
CA LEU A 164 -4.55 4.71 -11.98
C LEU A 164 -5.10 3.28 -11.96
N LEU A 165 -5.86 2.93 -10.92
CA LEU A 165 -6.44 1.60 -10.75
C LEU A 165 -7.91 1.54 -11.09
N ARG A 166 -8.51 2.68 -11.50
CA ARG A 166 -9.95 2.82 -11.81
C ARG A 166 -10.85 2.28 -10.71
N LYS A 167 -10.44 2.42 -9.45
CA LYS A 167 -11.25 2.05 -8.30
C LYS A 167 -12.42 3.01 -8.16
N SER A 168 -13.63 2.48 -7.98
CA SER A 168 -14.76 3.29 -7.53
C SER A 168 -14.81 3.33 -6.01
N LEU A 169 -14.81 4.52 -5.42
CA LEU A 169 -15.00 4.73 -3.99
C LEU A 169 -16.40 5.28 -3.75
N SER A 170 -17.14 4.69 -2.80
CA SER A 170 -18.46 5.20 -2.40
C SER A 170 -18.33 6.54 -1.67
N ARG A 171 -19.42 7.30 -1.58
CA ARG A 171 -19.44 8.57 -0.81
C ARG A 171 -19.06 8.34 0.65
N LEU A 172 -19.49 7.20 1.24
CA LEU A 172 -19.14 6.83 2.60
C LEU A 172 -17.63 6.56 2.75
N GLN A 173 -17.01 5.91 1.75
CA GLN A 173 -15.56 5.68 1.74
C GLN A 173 -14.76 6.99 1.61
N TRP A 174 -15.20 7.94 0.78
CA TRP A 174 -14.59 9.27 0.72
C TRP A 174 -14.74 10.01 2.06
N GLY A 175 -15.94 9.97 2.66
CA GLY A 175 -16.17 10.56 3.98
C GLY A 175 -15.25 9.94 5.05
N SER A 176 -15.09 8.62 5.05
CA SER A 176 -14.19 7.95 6.00
C SER A 176 -12.71 8.33 5.83
N LEU A 177 -12.26 8.59 4.60
CA LEU A 177 -10.89 9.09 4.34
C LEU A 177 -10.68 10.52 4.89
N VAL A 178 -11.69 11.37 4.77
CA VAL A 178 -11.64 12.73 5.36
C VAL A 178 -11.61 12.64 6.88
N ILE A 179 -12.46 11.81 7.49
CA ILE A 179 -12.48 11.58 8.94
C ILE A 179 -11.12 11.02 9.41
N LEU A 180 -10.54 10.07 8.66
CA LEU A 180 -9.22 9.54 8.94
C LEU A 180 -8.14 10.63 8.91
N PHE A 181 -8.16 11.47 7.88
CA PHE A 181 -7.23 12.60 7.76
C PHE A 181 -7.32 13.52 8.98
N ILE A 182 -8.53 13.92 9.37
CA ILE A 182 -8.76 14.79 10.53
C ILE A 182 -8.30 14.11 11.81
N GLY A 183 -8.67 12.84 12.04
CA GLY A 183 -8.31 12.09 13.22
C GLY A 183 -6.80 11.95 13.41
N VAL A 184 -6.08 11.58 12.34
CA VAL A 184 -4.61 11.45 12.40
C VAL A 184 -3.94 12.83 12.56
N ALA A 185 -4.49 13.88 11.94
CA ALA A 185 -3.99 15.23 12.11
C ALA A 185 -4.07 15.70 13.58
N ILE A 186 -5.19 15.43 14.24
CA ILE A 186 -5.37 15.76 15.68
C ILE A 186 -4.38 14.96 16.54
N VAL A 187 -4.27 13.62 16.35
CA VAL A 187 -3.33 12.79 17.10
C VAL A 187 -1.89 13.27 16.96
N GLN A 188 -1.50 13.71 15.77
CA GLN A 188 -0.11 14.12 15.53
C GLN A 188 0.20 15.55 15.97
N SER A 189 -0.79 16.46 15.94
CA SER A 189 -0.59 17.84 16.44
C SER A 189 -0.26 17.83 17.93
N GLU A 190 -0.92 16.98 18.72
CA GLU A 190 -0.63 16.82 20.15
C GLU A 190 0.77 16.29 20.43
N GLN A 191 1.25 15.33 19.64
CA GLN A 191 2.62 14.81 19.79
C GLN A 191 3.69 15.86 19.54
N SER A 192 3.37 16.91 18.80
CA SER A 192 4.30 17.99 18.42
C SER A 192 4.24 19.19 19.34
N GLY A 193 3.18 19.35 20.15
CA GLY A 193 2.92 20.52 20.99
C GLY A 193 3.92 20.78 22.13
N GLY A 194 4.89 19.89 22.35
CA GLY A 194 5.92 20.05 23.37
C GLY A 194 7.19 20.81 22.94
N LYS A 195 7.33 21.18 21.67
CA LYS A 195 8.48 21.94 21.16
C LYS A 195 8.07 22.84 20.00
N GLU A 196 7.40 23.94 20.29
CA GLU A 196 7.44 25.08 19.38
C GLU A 196 8.89 25.55 19.26
N SER A 197 9.60 25.07 18.25
CA SER A 197 10.80 25.75 17.80
C SER A 197 10.33 27.08 17.21
N VAL A 198 10.62 28.17 17.93
CA VAL A 198 10.54 29.54 17.43
C VAL A 198 11.08 29.52 15.99
N ALA A 199 10.28 29.99 15.04
CA ALA A 199 10.66 30.06 13.65
C ALA A 199 12.01 30.79 13.55
N ALA A 200 13.07 30.05 13.20
CA ALA A 200 14.38 30.64 13.02
C ALA A 200 14.28 31.63 11.85
N SER A 201 14.83 32.84 12.05
CA SER A 201 14.92 33.87 11.01
C SER A 201 15.62 33.27 9.77
N GLY A 202 14.89 33.06 8.67
CA GLY A 202 15.40 32.44 7.44
C GLY A 202 14.56 31.29 6.90
N GLN A 203 13.52 30.85 7.61
CA GLN A 203 12.61 29.79 7.14
C GLN A 203 11.65 30.33 6.07
N ASN A 204 11.55 29.62 4.94
CA ASN A 204 10.60 29.93 3.89
C ASN A 204 9.36 29.03 4.03
N TYR A 205 8.33 29.51 4.74
CA TYR A 205 7.11 28.76 5.02
C TYR A 205 6.41 28.28 3.75
N ILE A 206 6.38 29.10 2.68
CA ILE A 206 5.75 28.75 1.40
C ILE A 206 6.51 27.61 0.72
N ALA A 207 7.85 27.68 0.72
CA ALA A 207 8.68 26.60 0.18
C ALA A 207 8.44 25.27 0.94
N GLY A 208 8.29 25.34 2.26
CA GLY A 208 7.94 24.19 3.09
C GLY A 208 6.56 23.59 2.75
N LEU A 209 5.53 24.40 2.56
CA LEU A 209 4.19 23.95 2.16
C LEU A 209 4.19 23.32 0.75
N ILE A 210 4.88 23.93 -0.20
CA ILE A 210 5.03 23.36 -1.55
C ILE A 210 5.76 22.02 -1.46
N ALA A 211 6.85 21.93 -0.73
CA ALA A 211 7.63 20.70 -0.58
C ALA A 211 6.80 19.56 0.03
N VAL A 212 6.01 19.81 1.07
CA VAL A 212 5.15 18.78 1.67
C VAL A 212 3.99 18.40 0.74
N GLY A 213 3.41 19.35 0.02
CA GLY A 213 2.36 19.08 -0.97
C GLY A 213 2.84 18.17 -2.09
N VAL A 214 3.99 18.49 -2.70
CA VAL A 214 4.63 17.65 -3.74
C VAL A 214 5.02 16.28 -3.17
N SER A 215 5.49 16.23 -1.93
CA SER A 215 5.81 14.98 -1.24
C SER A 215 4.57 14.08 -1.07
N CYS A 216 3.42 14.66 -0.71
CA CYS A 216 2.16 13.93 -0.59
C CYS A 216 1.69 13.37 -1.94
N LEU A 217 1.78 14.16 -3.01
CA LEU A 217 1.44 13.71 -4.36
C LEU A 217 2.37 12.57 -4.80
N SER A 218 3.67 12.74 -4.61
CA SER A 218 4.69 11.72 -4.91
C SER A 218 4.43 10.42 -4.16
N SER A 219 4.11 10.51 -2.86
CA SER A 219 3.79 9.35 -2.02
C SER A 219 2.56 8.58 -2.51
N GLY A 220 1.48 9.30 -2.80
CA GLY A 220 0.25 8.72 -3.32
C GLY A 220 0.47 8.04 -4.67
N PHE A 221 1.15 8.71 -5.59
CA PHE A 221 1.45 8.16 -6.90
C PHE A 221 2.34 6.92 -6.81
N ALA A 222 3.49 6.99 -6.15
CA ALA A 222 4.45 5.89 -6.07
C ALA A 222 3.83 4.62 -5.44
N GLY A 223 3.05 4.79 -4.35
CA GLY A 223 2.39 3.67 -3.69
C GLY A 223 1.34 2.99 -4.57
N VAL A 224 0.52 3.77 -5.27
CA VAL A 224 -0.52 3.23 -6.16
C VAL A 224 0.08 2.66 -7.45
N TYR A 225 1.12 3.27 -7.99
CA TYR A 225 1.86 2.74 -9.14
C TYR A 225 2.50 1.38 -8.80
N PHE A 226 3.11 1.25 -7.62
CA PHE A 226 3.63 -0.03 -7.14
C PHE A 226 2.51 -1.08 -6.96
N GLU A 227 1.34 -0.68 -6.42
CA GLU A 227 0.15 -1.55 -6.34
C GLU A 227 -0.27 -2.06 -7.73
N ARG A 228 -0.28 -1.16 -8.73
CA ARG A 228 -0.61 -1.52 -10.12
C ARG A 228 0.35 -2.58 -10.67
N ILE A 229 1.67 -2.42 -10.45
CA ILE A 229 2.66 -3.41 -10.88
C ILE A 229 2.46 -4.75 -10.16
N LEU A 230 2.28 -4.74 -8.83
CA LEU A 230 2.10 -5.96 -8.06
C LEU A 230 0.86 -6.75 -8.44
N LYS A 231 -0.24 -6.05 -8.76
CA LYS A 231 -1.52 -6.69 -9.12
C LYS A 231 -1.63 -7.02 -10.60
N GLY A 232 -0.97 -6.25 -11.45
CA GLY A 232 -0.99 -6.41 -12.92
C GLY A 232 -0.03 -7.46 -13.47
N SER A 233 0.86 -8.02 -12.62
CA SER A 233 1.84 -9.01 -13.04
C SER A 233 1.56 -10.37 -12.41
N SER A 234 1.78 -11.44 -13.18
CA SER A 234 1.79 -12.83 -12.68
C SER A 234 3.02 -13.15 -11.84
N GLY A 235 3.99 -12.22 -11.75
CA GLY A 235 5.24 -12.41 -11.03
C GLY A 235 5.05 -12.54 -9.51
N SER A 236 5.99 -13.27 -8.89
CA SER A 236 6.07 -13.41 -7.44
C SER A 236 6.27 -12.05 -6.76
N VAL A 237 5.60 -11.83 -5.62
CA VAL A 237 5.81 -10.64 -4.77
C VAL A 237 7.28 -10.51 -4.37
N TRP A 238 7.95 -11.63 -4.13
CA TRP A 238 9.37 -11.68 -3.75
C TRP A 238 10.29 -11.18 -4.88
N LEU A 239 10.02 -11.58 -6.12
CA LEU A 239 10.75 -11.07 -7.30
C LEU A 239 10.60 -9.55 -7.41
N ARG A 240 9.38 -9.02 -7.27
CA ARG A 240 9.13 -7.56 -7.33
C ARG A 240 9.84 -6.81 -6.20
N ASN A 241 9.95 -7.42 -5.01
CA ASN A 241 10.75 -6.85 -3.91
C ASN A 241 12.25 -6.86 -4.21
N ILE A 242 12.79 -7.89 -4.85
CA ILE A 242 14.21 -7.92 -5.29
C ILE A 242 14.45 -6.81 -6.31
N GLN A 243 13.62 -6.72 -7.35
CA GLN A 243 13.74 -5.67 -8.38
C GLN A 243 13.63 -4.25 -7.78
N LEU A 244 12.69 -4.01 -6.86
CA LEU A 244 12.57 -2.75 -6.14
C LEU A 244 13.78 -2.49 -5.24
N GLY A 245 14.25 -3.54 -4.54
CA GLY A 245 15.39 -3.48 -3.62
C GLY A 245 16.71 -3.14 -4.30
N ILE A 246 16.92 -3.53 -5.57
CA ILE A 246 18.11 -3.13 -6.36
C ILE A 246 18.20 -1.61 -6.42
N PHE A 247 17.14 -0.94 -6.82
CA PHE A 247 17.10 0.53 -6.89
C PHE A 247 17.10 1.16 -5.50
N GLY A 248 16.34 0.59 -4.55
CA GLY A 248 16.27 1.07 -3.17
C GLY A 248 17.63 1.02 -2.48
N THR A 249 18.38 -0.06 -2.66
CA THR A 249 19.73 -0.19 -2.10
C THR A 249 20.72 0.76 -2.77
N ALA A 250 20.70 0.87 -4.09
CA ALA A 250 21.58 1.79 -4.82
C ALA A 250 21.35 3.24 -4.41
N LEU A 251 20.10 3.68 -4.35
CA LEU A 251 19.73 5.03 -3.91
C LEU A 251 19.99 5.24 -2.42
N GLY A 252 19.78 4.21 -1.59
CA GLY A 252 20.12 4.23 -0.17
C GLY A 252 21.61 4.42 0.08
N LEU A 253 22.45 3.71 -0.69
CA LEU A 253 23.93 3.88 -0.64
C LEU A 253 24.34 5.28 -1.06
N LEU A 254 23.73 5.82 -2.12
CA LEU A 254 24.01 7.18 -2.57
C LEU A 254 23.62 8.22 -1.50
N ALA A 255 22.43 8.07 -0.89
CA ALA A 255 21.97 8.94 0.17
C ALA A 255 22.86 8.84 1.41
N MET A 256 23.27 7.64 1.79
CA MET A 256 24.21 7.39 2.88
C MET A 256 25.55 8.09 2.64
N TRP A 257 26.10 7.96 1.46
CA TRP A 257 27.36 8.61 1.10
C TRP A 257 27.26 10.14 1.15
N GLN A 258 26.15 10.70 0.67
CA GLN A 258 25.94 12.15 0.66
C GLN A 258 25.70 12.73 2.07
N GLN A 259 24.97 12.01 2.94
CA GLN A 259 24.57 12.54 4.25
C GLN A 259 25.60 12.24 5.35
N ASP A 260 26.05 11.00 5.43
CA ASP A 260 26.88 10.50 6.54
C ASP A 260 28.27 10.02 6.10
N GLY A 261 28.63 10.18 4.81
CA GLY A 261 29.83 9.58 4.21
C GLY A 261 31.13 9.97 4.93
N ALA A 262 31.31 11.24 5.27
CA ALA A 262 32.51 11.72 5.99
C ALA A 262 32.58 11.15 7.43
N ALA A 263 31.47 11.23 8.18
CA ALA A 263 31.42 10.71 9.55
C ALA A 263 31.53 9.17 9.60
N MET A 264 31.02 8.50 8.59
CA MET A 264 31.15 7.06 8.44
C MET A 264 32.56 6.61 8.08
N ALA A 265 33.30 7.41 7.29
CA ALA A 265 34.69 7.12 6.98
C ALA A 265 35.60 7.21 8.25
N GLU A 266 35.27 8.10 9.19
CA GLU A 266 36.03 8.25 10.45
C GLU A 266 35.63 7.19 11.49
N ARG A 267 34.31 6.91 11.64
CA ARG A 267 33.80 6.11 12.75
C ARG A 267 33.44 4.67 12.35
N GLY A 268 33.36 4.38 11.06
CA GLY A 268 32.99 3.08 10.52
C GLY A 268 31.49 2.93 10.28
N PHE A 269 31.14 2.01 9.39
CA PHE A 269 29.76 1.73 8.95
C PHE A 269 28.83 1.31 10.10
N PHE A 270 29.30 0.47 11.00
CA PHE A 270 28.54 -0.10 12.12
C PHE A 270 28.67 0.71 13.43
N TYR A 271 29.10 1.95 13.35
CA TYR A 271 29.21 2.81 14.54
C TYR A 271 27.86 2.95 15.24
N GLY A 272 27.86 2.77 16.57
CA GLY A 272 26.66 2.85 17.40
C GLY A 272 25.68 1.68 17.25
N TYR A 273 26.06 0.59 16.56
CA TYR A 273 25.21 -0.59 16.42
C TYR A 273 25.19 -1.42 17.71
N THR A 274 24.02 -1.57 18.27
CA THR A 274 23.73 -2.41 19.44
C THR A 274 22.79 -3.56 19.02
N PRO A 275 22.60 -4.61 19.85
CA PRO A 275 21.60 -5.65 19.58
C PRO A 275 20.19 -5.08 19.33
N LEU A 276 19.82 -3.98 20.01
CA LEU A 276 18.55 -3.30 19.80
C LEU A 276 18.47 -2.66 18.41
N VAL A 277 19.55 -2.07 17.91
CA VAL A 277 19.61 -1.51 16.53
C VAL A 277 19.40 -2.62 15.51
N TRP A 278 19.98 -3.80 15.71
CA TRP A 278 19.72 -4.96 14.86
C TRP A 278 18.25 -5.40 14.90
N CYS A 279 17.64 -5.40 16.09
CA CYS A 279 16.19 -5.66 16.20
C CYS A 279 15.36 -4.65 15.40
N VAL A 280 15.72 -3.37 15.43
CA VAL A 280 15.07 -2.32 14.61
C VAL A 280 15.24 -2.61 13.13
N ILE A 281 16.45 -2.97 12.67
CA ILE A 281 16.76 -3.27 11.27
C ILE A 281 15.96 -4.50 10.79
N PHE A 282 15.92 -5.59 11.57
CA PHE A 282 15.11 -6.76 11.25
C PHE A 282 13.63 -6.44 11.18
N ASN A 283 13.11 -5.67 12.15
CA ASN A 283 11.72 -5.25 12.17
C ASN A 283 11.38 -4.38 10.95
N GLN A 284 12.28 -3.47 10.55
CA GLN A 284 12.12 -2.63 9.36
C GLN A 284 12.14 -3.45 8.08
N ALA A 285 13.06 -4.42 7.94
CA ALA A 285 13.12 -5.32 6.80
C ALA A 285 11.84 -6.16 6.68
N PHE A 286 11.40 -6.76 7.78
CA PHE A 286 10.14 -7.50 7.84
C PHE A 286 8.94 -6.63 7.47
N GLY A 287 8.86 -5.41 7.99
CA GLY A 287 7.82 -4.45 7.66
C GLY A 287 7.76 -4.13 6.17
N GLY A 288 8.91 -3.94 5.53
CA GLY A 288 8.98 -3.71 4.08
C GLY A 288 8.43 -4.87 3.26
N LEU A 289 8.73 -6.11 3.64
CA LEU A 289 8.17 -7.31 3.00
C LEU A 289 6.67 -7.45 3.25
N LEU A 290 6.24 -7.18 4.48
CA LEU A 290 4.82 -7.23 4.87
C LEU A 290 4.00 -6.20 4.11
N VAL A 291 4.52 -4.99 3.88
CA VAL A 291 3.88 -3.96 3.05
C VAL A 291 3.59 -4.48 1.64
N ALA A 292 4.53 -5.17 1.00
CA ALA A 292 4.30 -5.72 -0.33
C ALA A 292 3.22 -6.80 -0.33
N VAL A 293 3.16 -7.64 0.71
CA VAL A 293 2.09 -8.63 0.91
C VAL A 293 0.74 -7.94 1.09
N VAL A 294 0.66 -6.91 1.96
CA VAL A 294 -0.57 -6.13 2.18
C VAL A 294 -1.04 -5.46 0.88
N VAL A 295 -0.14 -4.84 0.13
CA VAL A 295 -0.49 -4.19 -1.14
C VAL A 295 -0.99 -5.20 -2.18
N LYS A 296 -0.43 -6.42 -2.20
CA LYS A 296 -0.86 -7.50 -3.10
C LYS A 296 -2.26 -8.02 -2.76
N TYR A 297 -2.53 -8.34 -1.49
CA TYR A 297 -3.77 -9.01 -1.05
C TYR A 297 -4.86 -8.05 -0.58
N ALA A 298 -4.49 -6.83 -0.19
CA ALA A 298 -5.42 -5.75 0.13
C ALA A 298 -5.28 -4.61 -0.89
N ASP A 299 -4.85 -3.43 -0.44
CA ASP A 299 -4.52 -2.30 -1.29
C ASP A 299 -3.76 -1.21 -0.52
N ASN A 300 -3.30 -0.18 -1.25
CA ASN A 300 -2.52 0.89 -0.67
C ASN A 300 -3.35 1.84 0.22
N ILE A 301 -4.67 1.93 0.00
CA ILE A 301 -5.57 2.70 0.88
C ILE A 301 -5.67 2.01 2.24
N LEU A 302 -5.97 0.70 2.25
CA LEU A 302 -6.05 -0.08 3.49
C LEU A 302 -4.71 -0.13 4.24
N LYS A 303 -3.58 -0.16 3.52
CA LYS A 303 -2.26 0.04 4.12
C LYS A 303 -2.18 1.38 4.87
N GLY A 304 -2.71 2.46 4.27
CA GLY A 304 -2.80 3.78 4.91
C GLY A 304 -3.60 3.74 6.23
N PHE A 305 -4.76 3.09 6.23
CA PHE A 305 -5.56 2.88 7.44
C PHE A 305 -4.80 2.11 8.52
N ALA A 306 -4.13 1.01 8.15
CA ALA A 306 -3.33 0.21 9.09
C ALA A 306 -2.18 1.03 9.69
N THR A 307 -1.49 1.83 8.87
CA THR A 307 -0.43 2.74 9.34
C THR A 307 -0.98 3.80 10.29
N SER A 308 -2.13 4.40 10.00
CA SER A 308 -2.78 5.38 10.89
C SER A 308 -3.21 4.76 12.22
N LEU A 309 -3.76 3.54 12.18
CA LEU A 309 -4.11 2.81 13.40
C LEU A 309 -2.86 2.46 14.23
N SER A 310 -1.73 2.14 13.58
CA SER A 310 -0.48 1.86 14.30
C SER A 310 0.07 3.09 15.05
N ILE A 311 -0.18 4.31 14.55
CA ILE A 311 0.16 5.54 15.26
C ILE A 311 -0.62 5.63 16.58
N VAL A 312 -1.92 5.37 16.53
CA VAL A 312 -2.77 5.36 17.73
C VAL A 312 -2.29 4.30 18.73
N VAL A 313 -2.03 3.07 18.24
CA VAL A 313 -1.56 1.96 19.09
C VAL A 313 -0.19 2.27 19.72
N SER A 314 0.76 2.78 18.94
CA SER A 314 2.09 3.13 19.45
C SER A 314 2.05 4.28 20.45
N THR A 315 1.16 5.25 20.26
CA THR A 315 0.99 6.36 21.21
C THR A 315 0.33 5.88 22.50
N ALA A 316 -0.71 5.04 22.41
CA ALA A 316 -1.31 4.42 23.60
C ALA A 316 -0.28 3.59 24.39
N ALA A 317 0.55 2.80 23.72
CA ALA A 317 1.62 2.05 24.36
C ALA A 317 2.68 2.98 24.99
N SER A 318 2.91 4.16 24.42
CA SER A 318 3.86 5.15 24.96
C SER A 318 3.42 5.72 26.30
N VAL A 319 2.14 5.64 26.65
CA VAL A 319 1.63 6.01 27.99
C VAL A 319 2.33 5.19 29.07
N HIS A 320 2.38 3.88 28.87
CA HIS A 320 3.00 2.97 29.84
C HIS A 320 4.53 2.93 29.75
N LEU A 321 5.08 3.01 28.53
CA LEU A 321 6.52 2.84 28.29
C LEU A 321 7.33 4.12 28.53
N PHE A 322 6.74 5.29 28.30
CA PHE A 322 7.44 6.58 28.31
C PHE A 322 6.76 7.65 29.14
N GLY A 323 5.71 7.30 29.90
CA GLY A 323 4.98 8.25 30.76
C GLY A 323 4.22 9.31 29.95
N PHE A 324 3.81 9.02 28.72
CA PHE A 324 3.04 9.95 27.91
C PHE A 324 1.63 10.14 28.54
N HIS A 325 1.17 11.39 28.61
CA HIS A 325 -0.17 11.69 29.11
C HIS A 325 -1.17 11.68 27.97
N VAL A 326 -2.33 11.06 28.20
CA VAL A 326 -3.43 11.03 27.21
C VAL A 326 -4.32 12.22 27.48
N ASP A 327 -4.29 13.18 26.58
CA ASP A 327 -5.16 14.34 26.60
C ASP A 327 -6.45 14.12 25.81
N LEU A 328 -7.46 14.95 26.08
CA LEU A 328 -8.74 14.87 25.40
C LEU A 328 -8.63 14.94 23.87
N PRO A 329 -7.80 15.81 23.26
CA PRO A 329 -7.61 15.82 21.81
C PRO A 329 -7.07 14.49 21.26
N PHE A 330 -6.11 13.84 21.95
CA PHE A 330 -5.64 12.51 21.55
C PHE A 330 -6.78 11.50 21.54
N ALA A 331 -7.60 11.45 22.59
CA ALA A 331 -8.71 10.52 22.69
C ALA A 331 -9.74 10.74 21.55
N LEU A 332 -10.06 12.00 21.24
CA LEU A 332 -10.94 12.38 20.12
C LEU A 332 -10.35 11.96 18.78
N GLY A 333 -9.09 12.29 18.53
CA GLY A 333 -8.39 11.90 17.30
C GLY A 333 -8.31 10.40 17.11
N ALA A 334 -8.00 9.65 18.16
CA ALA A 334 -7.99 8.18 18.16
C ALA A 334 -9.38 7.59 17.85
N GLY A 335 -10.43 8.15 18.46
CA GLY A 335 -11.81 7.77 18.17
C GLY A 335 -12.20 7.99 16.72
N LEU A 336 -11.79 9.13 16.13
CA LEU A 336 -12.01 9.42 14.70
C LEU A 336 -11.26 8.42 13.79
N VAL A 337 -10.02 8.06 14.11
CA VAL A 337 -9.25 7.06 13.36
C VAL A 337 -9.95 5.71 13.38
N ILE A 338 -10.35 5.23 14.55
CA ILE A 338 -11.06 3.94 14.72
C ILE A 338 -12.41 3.97 14.00
N GLY A 339 -13.18 5.06 14.16
CA GLY A 339 -14.45 5.27 13.46
C GLY A 339 -14.29 5.27 11.93
N ALA A 340 -13.25 5.91 11.40
CA ALA A 340 -12.94 5.93 9.98
C ALA A 340 -12.62 4.52 9.44
N VAL A 341 -11.84 3.71 10.19
CA VAL A 341 -11.56 2.30 9.83
C VAL A 341 -12.85 1.50 9.74
N TYR A 342 -13.73 1.68 10.72
CA TYR A 342 -15.04 1.00 10.74
C TYR A 342 -15.90 1.42 9.54
N LEU A 343 -16.07 2.73 9.30
CA LEU A 343 -16.87 3.27 8.19
C LEU A 343 -16.35 2.81 6.82
N TYR A 344 -15.03 2.77 6.63
CA TYR A 344 -14.43 2.30 5.38
C TYR A 344 -14.66 0.80 5.14
N SER A 345 -14.76 0.02 6.22
CA SER A 345 -14.94 -1.44 6.17
C SER A 345 -16.40 -1.87 5.92
N LEU A 346 -17.36 -0.96 6.03
CA LEU A 346 -18.76 -1.26 5.79
C LEU A 346 -18.97 -1.76 4.35
N PRO A 347 -19.85 -2.77 4.14
CA PRO A 347 -20.17 -3.25 2.81
C PRO A 347 -20.74 -2.11 1.97
N ARG A 348 -20.38 -2.09 0.68
CA ARG A 348 -20.96 -1.11 -0.25
C ARG A 348 -22.45 -1.34 -0.33
N THR A 349 -23.25 -0.34 0.04
CA THR A 349 -24.64 -0.30 -0.45
C THR A 349 -24.56 -0.17 -1.97
N PRO A 350 -25.23 -1.02 -2.75
CA PRO A 350 -25.33 -0.81 -4.19
C PRO A 350 -25.82 0.62 -4.40
N ASP A 351 -25.13 1.40 -5.22
CA ASP A 351 -25.67 2.69 -5.64
C ASP A 351 -27.05 2.40 -6.23
N PRO A 352 -28.10 3.17 -5.85
CA PRO A 352 -29.42 3.00 -6.45
C PRO A 352 -29.21 3.09 -7.97
N PRO A 353 -29.79 2.17 -8.75
CA PRO A 353 -29.68 2.22 -10.20
C PRO A 353 -30.08 3.63 -10.61
N LEU A 354 -29.23 4.32 -11.37
CA LEU A 354 -29.56 5.59 -11.99
C LEU A 354 -30.87 5.34 -12.72
N SER A 355 -31.98 5.75 -12.10
CA SER A 355 -33.31 5.63 -12.65
C SER A 355 -33.25 6.25 -14.04
N ASN A 356 -33.56 5.44 -15.05
CA ASN A 356 -33.64 5.75 -16.46
C ASN A 356 -34.34 7.10 -16.68
N ILE A 357 -33.61 8.18 -16.60
CA ILE A 357 -34.04 9.46 -17.17
C ILE A 357 -33.53 9.43 -18.61
N SER A 358 -34.41 8.98 -19.48
CA SER A 358 -34.44 9.06 -20.93
C SER A 358 -34.57 7.69 -21.62
N GLN A 359 -35.68 7.00 -21.38
CA GLN A 359 -36.32 6.26 -22.45
C GLN A 359 -37.41 7.17 -23.01
N THR A 360 -37.02 8.07 -23.87
CA THR A 360 -37.93 8.65 -24.86
C THR A 360 -38.40 7.44 -25.70
N PRO A 361 -39.72 7.18 -25.75
CA PRO A 361 -40.19 6.07 -26.57
C PRO A 361 -39.79 6.33 -28.05
N PRO A 362 -39.38 5.30 -28.80
CA PRO A 362 -39.01 5.49 -30.18
C PRO A 362 -40.20 6.09 -30.94
N HIS A 363 -39.96 7.24 -31.57
CA HIS A 363 -40.88 7.91 -32.46
C HIS A 363 -41.33 6.89 -33.54
N LYS A 364 -42.59 6.48 -33.50
CA LYS A 364 -43.19 5.67 -34.57
C LYS A 364 -43.16 6.53 -35.83
N GLU A 365 -42.29 6.20 -36.77
CA GLU A 365 -42.36 6.73 -38.13
C GLU A 365 -43.73 6.31 -38.75
N PRO A 366 -44.42 7.27 -39.43
CA PRO A 366 -45.69 6.92 -40.09
C PRO A 366 -45.41 5.99 -41.27
N PHE A 367 -46.17 4.89 -41.31
CA PHE A 367 -46.21 3.89 -42.37
C PHE A 367 -46.57 4.59 -43.71
N LEU A 368 -45.63 4.75 -44.62
CA LEU A 368 -45.90 5.11 -46.02
C LEU A 368 -46.31 3.85 -46.79
N PRO A 369 -47.50 3.83 -47.43
CA PRO A 369 -47.94 2.66 -48.21
C PRO A 369 -47.04 2.48 -49.44
N LYS A 370 -46.54 1.27 -49.67
CA LYS A 370 -45.83 0.89 -50.91
C LYS A 370 -46.76 0.93 -52.12
N ILE A 371 -46.49 1.84 -53.03
CA ILE A 371 -47.12 1.85 -54.35
C ILE A 371 -46.55 0.69 -55.14
N VAL A 372 -47.40 -0.29 -55.45
CA VAL A 372 -47.10 -1.38 -56.34
C VAL A 372 -47.24 -0.86 -57.78
N SER A 373 -46.16 -0.65 -58.48
CA SER A 373 -46.17 -0.41 -59.91
C SER A 373 -46.33 -1.74 -60.65
N LYS A 374 -47.52 -1.95 -61.26
CA LYS A 374 -47.77 -3.00 -62.27
C LYS A 374 -47.02 -2.63 -63.56
N GLN A 375 -45.99 -3.34 -63.93
CA GLN A 375 -45.49 -3.37 -65.30
C GLN A 375 -46.34 -4.33 -66.12
N LYS A 376 -47.05 -3.78 -67.13
CA LYS A 376 -47.63 -4.53 -68.22
C LYS A 376 -46.53 -4.80 -69.23
N GLY A 377 -46.42 -6.09 -69.66
CA GLY A 377 -45.58 -6.47 -70.79
C GLY A 377 -46.25 -6.15 -72.14
N SER A 378 -45.39 -5.93 -73.08
CA SER A 378 -45.50 -6.31 -74.51
C SER A 378 -44.12 -6.51 -75.01
#